data_1212518f8a08bd847f54283d11f9a5dc
#
_entry.id   1212518f8a08bd847f54283d11f9a5dc
#
_cell.length_a   1.000
_cell.length_b   1.000
_cell.length_c   1.000
_cell.angle_alpha   90.00
_cell.angle_beta   90.00
_cell.angle_gamma   90.00
#
_symmetry.space_group_name_H-M   'P 1'
#
loop_
_entity.id
_entity.type
_entity.pdbx_description
1 polymer ?
#
loop_
_entity_poly.entity_id
_entity_poly.type
_entity_poly.pdbx_seq_one_letter_code
_entity_poly.pdbx_strand_id
1 'polypeptide(L)'
;SPSRYALLTGNYPWRKDGLRVITGGSLVIDTTEMTIPKLLKNKGYQTGIVGKWHLGLGSGDGVTGSGIIDYNSNISPGPNQVGFDYSYIMADTQDRVPTVYIENGDVVNLDINDPIEVNFFHQNKNDDYGLPTGLKNPELTTMKWHHGHNGSIVNGVPRIGYMKGGNDALWSDIDMSDHFLEKAKEYINRNKKNPFFLFYTLQQPHVPRTPHPRFKGLSGMGPRGDAIVEADWSIGELYKTLESENLLHNTLIIFSSDNGPVLNDGYYDDAVEKLGDHTPSGGLRGGKYSLFEAGTRVPFITYWKGKINPGISNEMISQIDLLNSISRLVGSEYKSKDGLEF
;
A
#
# COMPACT_ATOMS: atom_id res chain seq x y z
N SER A 1 -1.68 7.81 2.67
CA SER A 1 -1.04 8.69 1.68
C SER A 1 0.08 9.55 2.30
N PRO A 2 -0.12 10.30 3.40
CA PRO A 2 0.91 11.24 3.90
C PRO A 2 2.28 10.60 4.18
N SER A 3 2.32 9.49 4.92
CA SER A 3 3.60 8.81 5.25
C SER A 3 4.30 8.25 4.01
N ARG A 4 3.54 7.74 3.02
CA ARG A 4 4.11 7.27 1.74
C ARG A 4 4.70 8.41 0.91
N TYR A 5 4.02 9.57 0.91
CA TYR A 5 4.56 10.78 0.28
C TYR A 5 5.88 11.19 0.96
N ALA A 6 5.87 11.31 2.29
CA ALA A 6 7.04 11.67 3.08
C ALA A 6 8.22 10.73 2.86
N LEU A 7 7.97 9.41 2.88
CA LEU A 7 9.00 8.38 2.65
C LEU A 7 9.63 8.54 1.26
N LEU A 8 8.84 8.70 0.21
CA LEU A 8 9.35 8.72 -1.15
C LEU A 8 10.05 10.04 -1.49
N THR A 9 9.60 11.18 -0.94
CA THR A 9 10.09 12.52 -1.30
C THR A 9 11.07 13.11 -0.29
N GLY A 10 11.12 12.56 0.94
CA GLY A 10 11.90 13.15 2.04
C GLY A 10 11.36 14.52 2.49
N ASN A 11 10.10 14.84 2.18
CA ASN A 11 9.47 16.10 2.52
C ASN A 11 8.25 15.88 3.40
N TYR A 12 7.99 16.80 4.33
CA TYR A 12 6.76 16.75 5.12
C TYR A 12 5.51 16.92 4.23
N PRO A 13 4.46 16.10 4.44
CA PRO A 13 3.27 16.12 3.61
C PRO A 13 2.49 17.45 3.68
N TRP A 14 2.56 18.20 4.81
CA TRP A 14 1.92 19.50 4.94
C TRP A 14 2.55 20.63 4.11
N ARG A 15 3.69 20.37 3.45
CA ARG A 15 4.24 21.31 2.46
C ARG A 15 3.43 21.34 1.17
N LYS A 16 2.63 20.31 0.93
CA LYS A 16 1.71 20.26 -0.19
C LYS A 16 0.30 20.55 0.28
N ASP A 17 -0.24 21.70 -0.13
CA ASP A 17 -1.59 22.12 0.19
C ASP A 17 -2.61 21.04 -0.18
N GLY A 18 -3.54 20.78 0.72
CA GLY A 18 -4.61 19.80 0.51
C GLY A 18 -4.21 18.34 0.58
N LEU A 19 -2.93 18.00 0.81
CA LEU A 19 -2.52 16.60 0.94
C LEU A 19 -3.13 15.95 2.17
N ARG A 20 -3.97 14.97 1.92
CA ARG A 20 -4.66 14.14 2.93
C ARG A 20 -4.75 12.69 2.44
N VAL A 21 -5.58 11.88 3.05
CA VAL A 21 -5.86 10.54 2.54
C VAL A 21 -6.51 10.63 1.17
N ILE A 22 -5.87 10.06 0.15
CA ILE A 22 -6.36 10.09 -1.23
C ILE A 22 -7.47 9.05 -1.39
N THR A 23 -8.50 9.42 -2.13
CA THR A 23 -9.57 8.52 -2.56
C THR A 23 -9.95 8.91 -3.98
N GLY A 24 -9.57 8.10 -4.96
CA GLY A 24 -9.81 8.36 -6.38
C GLY A 24 -9.24 9.69 -6.88
N GLY A 25 -8.18 10.18 -6.26
CA GLY A 25 -7.56 11.45 -6.61
C GLY A 25 -6.42 11.31 -7.60
N SER A 26 -6.04 12.43 -8.21
CA SER A 26 -4.86 12.52 -9.08
C SER A 26 -3.56 12.35 -8.30
N LEU A 27 -2.46 12.07 -9.03
CA LEU A 27 -1.14 11.88 -8.45
C LEU A 27 -0.70 13.07 -7.59
N VAL A 28 -0.34 12.81 -6.32
CA VAL A 28 0.05 13.86 -5.37
C VAL A 28 1.53 14.20 -5.39
N ILE A 29 2.38 13.31 -5.92
CA ILE A 29 3.82 13.58 -6.09
C ILE A 29 4.02 14.31 -7.42
N ASP A 30 4.65 15.48 -7.37
CA ASP A 30 5.06 16.15 -8.59
C ASP A 30 6.10 15.29 -9.32
N THR A 31 5.85 15.03 -10.60
CA THR A 31 6.73 14.18 -11.41
C THR A 31 8.12 14.80 -11.64
N THR A 32 8.33 16.06 -11.30
CA THR A 32 9.66 16.70 -11.32
C THR A 32 10.41 16.57 -10.00
N GLU A 33 9.73 16.27 -8.90
CA GLU A 33 10.36 16.06 -7.60
C GLU A 33 11.33 14.87 -7.60
N MET A 34 12.43 15.00 -6.87
CA MET A 34 13.31 13.88 -6.57
C MET A 34 12.61 12.93 -5.58
N THR A 35 12.73 11.65 -5.87
CA THR A 35 12.18 10.57 -5.04
C THR A 35 13.22 9.48 -4.84
N ILE A 36 13.03 8.60 -3.87
CA ILE A 36 13.92 7.44 -3.66
C ILE A 36 14.14 6.65 -4.97
N PRO A 37 13.08 6.23 -5.71
CA PRO A 37 13.31 5.49 -6.94
C PRO A 37 14.07 6.30 -8.01
N LYS A 38 13.81 7.59 -8.19
CA LYS A 38 14.57 8.42 -9.12
C LYS A 38 16.05 8.54 -8.74
N LEU A 39 16.31 8.77 -7.45
CA LEU A 39 17.67 8.86 -6.93
C LEU A 39 18.42 7.55 -7.18
N LEU A 40 17.82 6.42 -6.86
CA LEU A 40 18.42 5.11 -7.06
C LEU A 40 18.58 4.76 -8.55
N LYS A 41 17.61 5.10 -9.39
CA LYS A 41 17.72 4.95 -10.85
C LYS A 41 18.90 5.75 -11.42
N ASN A 42 19.14 6.97 -10.93
CA ASN A 42 20.32 7.78 -11.32
C ASN A 42 21.65 7.15 -10.88
N LYS A 43 21.61 6.18 -9.94
CA LYS A 43 22.75 5.40 -9.49
C LYS A 43 22.80 3.99 -10.12
N GLY A 44 22.00 3.73 -11.15
CA GLY A 44 22.02 2.49 -11.92
C GLY A 44 21.19 1.35 -11.33
N TYR A 45 20.33 1.62 -10.34
CA TYR A 45 19.40 0.63 -9.81
C TYR A 45 18.20 0.44 -10.74
N GLN A 46 17.76 -0.80 -10.87
CA GLN A 46 16.41 -1.11 -11.36
C GLN A 46 15.42 -0.85 -10.23
N THR A 47 14.31 -0.18 -10.50
CA THR A 47 13.38 0.25 -9.46
C THR A 47 11.99 -0.32 -9.67
N GLY A 48 11.41 -0.93 -8.63
CA GLY A 48 10.10 -1.55 -8.72
C GLY A 48 9.22 -1.26 -7.49
N ILE A 49 7.92 -1.18 -7.73
CA ILE A 49 6.91 -1.18 -6.68
C ILE A 49 5.92 -2.31 -6.91
N VAL A 50 5.62 -3.05 -5.85
CA VAL A 50 4.60 -4.10 -5.85
C VAL A 50 3.72 -3.93 -4.62
N GLY A 51 2.40 -3.84 -4.81
CA GLY A 51 1.41 -3.74 -3.74
C GLY A 51 0.63 -2.43 -3.73
N LYS A 52 0.28 -1.92 -2.54
CA LYS A 52 -0.53 -0.73 -2.34
C LYS A 52 0.20 0.55 -2.77
N TRP A 53 -0.39 1.33 -3.68
CA TRP A 53 0.12 2.65 -4.07
C TRP A 53 -0.38 3.78 -3.17
N HIS A 54 -1.64 4.12 -3.22
CA HIS A 54 -2.35 5.09 -2.39
C HIS A 54 -1.75 6.52 -2.42
N LEU A 55 -1.27 6.96 -3.58
CA LEU A 55 -0.74 8.31 -3.81
C LEU A 55 -1.38 9.01 -5.02
N GLY A 56 -2.54 8.50 -5.46
CA GLY A 56 -3.27 9.01 -6.60
C GLY A 56 -2.66 8.61 -7.94
N LEU A 57 -3.44 8.75 -8.99
CA LEU A 57 -3.12 8.36 -10.36
C LEU A 57 -3.67 9.39 -11.34
N GLY A 58 -3.02 9.54 -12.49
CA GLY A 58 -3.44 10.49 -13.51
C GLY A 58 -3.14 11.95 -13.17
N SER A 59 -3.47 12.84 -14.11
CA SER A 59 -3.25 14.27 -14.01
C SER A 59 -4.35 14.96 -13.20
N GLY A 60 -4.00 16.01 -12.47
CA GLY A 60 -4.89 16.85 -11.68
C GLY A 60 -4.13 17.71 -10.68
N ASP A 61 -4.83 18.31 -9.74
CA ASP A 61 -4.25 19.17 -8.71
C ASP A 61 -3.64 18.39 -7.52
N GLY A 62 -3.70 17.06 -7.55
CA GLY A 62 -3.22 16.21 -6.46
C GLY A 62 -4.11 16.21 -5.23
N VAL A 63 -5.32 16.74 -5.32
CA VAL A 63 -6.31 16.76 -4.24
C VAL A 63 -7.28 15.58 -4.40
N THR A 64 -7.73 15.05 -3.28
CA THR A 64 -8.70 13.93 -3.26
C THR A 64 -9.93 14.25 -4.08
N GLY A 65 -10.25 13.34 -5.00
CA GLY A 65 -11.46 13.41 -5.83
C GLY A 65 -11.44 14.47 -6.93
N SER A 66 -10.33 15.12 -7.19
CA SER A 66 -10.22 16.17 -8.20
C SER A 66 -9.88 15.67 -9.59
N GLY A 67 -9.38 14.42 -9.72
CA GLY A 67 -9.03 13.80 -11.00
C GLY A 67 -10.11 12.82 -11.48
N ILE A 68 -10.38 12.82 -12.79
CA ILE A 68 -11.08 11.74 -13.45
C ILE A 68 -10.02 10.79 -13.99
N ILE A 69 -9.94 9.59 -13.45
CA ILE A 69 -9.00 8.56 -13.89
C ILE A 69 -9.72 7.68 -14.90
N ASP A 70 -9.19 7.61 -16.12
CA ASP A 70 -9.65 6.64 -17.12
C ASP A 70 -8.90 5.30 -16.91
N TYR A 71 -9.63 4.32 -16.37
CA TYR A 71 -9.10 2.97 -16.13
C TYR A 71 -9.11 2.09 -17.39
N ASN A 72 -9.57 2.62 -18.53
CA ASN A 72 -9.69 1.89 -19.79
C ASN A 72 -8.54 2.20 -20.77
N SER A 73 -7.62 3.03 -20.35
CA SER A 73 -6.41 3.40 -21.09
C SER A 73 -5.19 3.38 -20.16
N ASN A 74 -3.98 3.55 -20.73
CA ASN A 74 -2.76 3.65 -19.92
C ASN A 74 -2.82 4.87 -18.99
N ILE A 75 -2.79 4.62 -17.69
CA ILE A 75 -2.92 5.64 -16.64
C ILE A 75 -1.57 6.31 -16.40
N SER A 76 -1.49 7.59 -16.73
CA SER A 76 -0.30 8.41 -16.55
C SER A 76 -0.69 9.85 -16.18
N PRO A 77 0.05 10.52 -15.26
CA PRO A 77 1.19 10.02 -14.50
C PRO A 77 0.80 9.04 -13.38
N GLY A 78 1.74 8.21 -12.98
CA GLY A 78 1.61 7.21 -11.92
C GLY A 78 2.96 6.85 -11.30
N PRO A 79 3.11 5.66 -10.70
CA PRO A 79 4.37 5.22 -10.10
C PRO A 79 5.56 5.30 -11.04
N ASN A 80 5.37 5.00 -12.34
CA ASN A 80 6.45 5.01 -13.33
C ASN A 80 7.01 6.42 -13.52
N GLN A 81 6.18 7.46 -13.54
CA GLN A 81 6.61 8.86 -13.66
C GLN A 81 7.24 9.41 -12.37
N VAL A 82 6.99 8.74 -11.25
CA VAL A 82 7.62 9.03 -9.95
C VAL A 82 9.01 8.36 -9.84
N GLY A 83 9.38 7.51 -10.79
CA GLY A 83 10.73 6.96 -10.92
C GLY A 83 10.83 5.44 -10.87
N PHE A 84 9.73 4.71 -10.72
CA PHE A 84 9.74 3.25 -10.78
C PHE A 84 9.81 2.76 -12.24
N ASP A 85 10.74 1.84 -12.53
CA ASP A 85 10.84 1.17 -13.85
C ASP A 85 9.73 0.14 -14.03
N TYR A 86 9.29 -0.46 -12.93
CA TYR A 86 8.22 -1.44 -12.88
C TYR A 86 7.22 -1.10 -11.77
N SER A 87 5.95 -1.20 -12.07
CA SER A 87 4.88 -1.06 -11.08
C SER A 87 3.82 -2.14 -11.26
N TYR A 88 3.46 -2.79 -10.15
CA TYR A 88 2.32 -3.69 -10.06
C TYR A 88 1.54 -3.37 -8.80
N ILE A 89 0.42 -2.68 -8.93
CA ILE A 89 -0.20 -2.00 -7.80
C ILE A 89 -1.71 -2.22 -7.70
N MET A 90 -2.25 -2.03 -6.50
CA MET A 90 -3.61 -1.54 -6.30
C MET A 90 -3.57 0.00 -6.21
N ALA A 91 -4.55 0.68 -6.80
CA ALA A 91 -4.58 2.14 -6.88
C ALA A 91 -4.59 2.82 -5.50
N ASP A 92 -5.54 2.45 -4.65
CA ASP A 92 -5.74 3.02 -3.32
C ASP A 92 -5.54 1.98 -2.21
N THR A 93 -6.61 1.52 -1.59
CA THR A 93 -6.65 0.50 -0.54
C THR A 93 -7.70 -0.55 -0.88
N GLN A 94 -7.59 -1.73 -0.31
CA GLN A 94 -8.49 -2.85 -0.60
C GLN A 94 -9.97 -2.53 -0.31
N ASP A 95 -10.26 -1.62 0.59
CA ASP A 95 -11.60 -1.15 0.91
C ASP A 95 -12.20 -0.15 -0.11
N ARG A 96 -11.51 0.16 -1.22
CA ARG A 96 -11.93 1.13 -2.24
C ARG A 96 -12.01 0.51 -3.62
N VAL A 97 -12.85 1.11 -4.45
CA VAL A 97 -12.84 0.85 -5.89
C VAL A 97 -11.73 1.68 -6.58
N PRO A 98 -11.24 1.30 -7.78
CA PRO A 98 -11.52 0.04 -8.46
C PRO A 98 -10.82 -1.14 -7.80
N THR A 99 -11.45 -2.29 -7.85
CA THR A 99 -10.94 -3.53 -7.28
C THR A 99 -10.16 -4.32 -8.33
N VAL A 100 -9.14 -3.68 -8.91
CA VAL A 100 -8.32 -4.23 -10.00
C VAL A 100 -6.83 -4.01 -9.75
N TYR A 101 -5.99 -4.85 -10.33
CA TYR A 101 -4.55 -4.61 -10.38
C TYR A 101 -4.18 -3.75 -11.58
N ILE A 102 -3.14 -2.94 -11.42
CA ILE A 102 -2.60 -2.07 -12.47
C ILE A 102 -1.12 -2.38 -12.63
N GLU A 103 -0.70 -2.79 -13.83
CA GLU A 103 0.69 -3.04 -14.18
C GLU A 103 1.19 -1.98 -15.16
N ASN A 104 2.20 -1.20 -14.77
CA ASN A 104 2.82 -0.14 -15.58
C ASN A 104 1.83 0.85 -16.20
N GLY A 105 0.73 1.11 -15.49
CA GLY A 105 -0.33 2.02 -15.91
C GLY A 105 -1.53 1.35 -16.57
N ASP A 106 -1.44 0.08 -16.96
CA ASP A 106 -2.54 -0.63 -17.60
C ASP A 106 -3.27 -1.52 -16.59
N VAL A 107 -4.60 -1.54 -16.65
CA VAL A 107 -5.43 -2.46 -15.85
C VAL A 107 -5.23 -3.89 -16.35
N VAL A 108 -4.85 -4.77 -15.44
CA VAL A 108 -4.60 -6.19 -15.74
C VAL A 108 -5.91 -6.90 -16.07
N ASN A 109 -5.94 -7.68 -17.15
CA ASN A 109 -7.10 -8.43 -17.64
C ASN A 109 -8.32 -7.57 -17.99
N LEU A 110 -8.13 -6.32 -18.37
CA LEU A 110 -9.22 -5.46 -18.82
C LEU A 110 -9.84 -6.00 -20.12
N ASP A 111 -11.15 -6.25 -20.11
CA ASP A 111 -11.93 -6.45 -21.34
C ASP A 111 -12.39 -5.07 -21.85
N ILE A 112 -11.98 -4.70 -23.07
CA ILE A 112 -12.37 -3.44 -23.71
C ILE A 112 -13.88 -3.35 -23.97
N ASN A 113 -14.59 -4.48 -23.99
CA ASN A 113 -16.04 -4.52 -24.17
C ASN A 113 -16.81 -4.40 -22.84
N ASP A 114 -16.11 -4.45 -21.71
CA ASP A 114 -16.65 -4.25 -20.35
C ASP A 114 -15.88 -3.14 -19.63
N PRO A 115 -15.98 -1.89 -20.11
CA PRO A 115 -15.18 -0.78 -19.62
C PRO A 115 -15.47 -0.45 -18.15
N ILE A 116 -14.42 -0.05 -17.44
CA ILE A 116 -14.49 0.32 -16.03
C ILE A 116 -14.93 1.78 -15.90
N GLU A 117 -15.98 2.00 -15.11
CA GLU A 117 -16.40 3.31 -14.63
C GLU A 117 -16.31 3.33 -13.09
N VAL A 118 -15.69 4.37 -12.52
CA VAL A 118 -15.54 4.54 -11.06
C VAL A 118 -16.11 5.87 -10.61
N ASN A 119 -16.87 5.85 -9.50
CA ASN A 119 -17.44 7.04 -8.90
C ASN A 119 -17.38 6.99 -7.36
N PHE A 120 -16.83 8.03 -6.74
CA PHE A 120 -16.73 8.13 -5.28
C PHE A 120 -17.78 9.03 -4.63
N PHE A 121 -18.52 9.82 -5.42
CA PHE A 121 -19.32 10.93 -4.89
C PHE A 121 -20.84 10.72 -4.98
N HIS A 122 -21.31 9.83 -5.83
CA HIS A 122 -22.75 9.59 -5.99
C HIS A 122 -23.22 8.47 -5.08
N GLN A 123 -24.10 8.82 -4.15
CA GLN A 123 -24.76 7.89 -3.23
C GLN A 123 -26.27 7.88 -3.45
N ASN A 124 -26.74 8.23 -4.64
CA ASN A 124 -28.16 8.21 -4.94
C ASN A 124 -28.62 6.75 -5.08
N LYS A 125 -29.63 6.35 -4.27
CA LYS A 125 -30.17 4.99 -4.30
C LYS A 125 -30.78 4.58 -5.65
N ASN A 126 -31.09 5.55 -6.50
CA ASN A 126 -31.71 5.32 -7.80
C ASN A 126 -30.69 5.16 -8.95
N ASP A 127 -29.41 5.44 -8.71
CA ASP A 127 -28.39 5.31 -9.74
C ASP A 127 -28.08 3.84 -10.03
N ASP A 128 -27.86 3.51 -11.29
CA ASP A 128 -27.36 2.22 -11.71
C ASP A 128 -25.82 2.25 -11.67
N TYR A 129 -25.24 1.55 -10.71
CA TYR A 129 -23.80 1.45 -10.55
C TYR A 129 -23.21 0.18 -11.16
N GLY A 130 -24.01 -0.62 -11.87
CA GLY A 130 -23.57 -1.87 -12.50
C GLY A 130 -23.40 -3.01 -11.50
N LEU A 131 -22.41 -2.94 -10.59
CA LEU A 131 -22.23 -3.93 -9.53
C LEU A 131 -23.27 -3.74 -8.40
N PRO A 132 -23.68 -4.83 -7.73
CA PRO A 132 -24.45 -4.73 -6.49
C PRO A 132 -23.74 -3.86 -5.46
N THR A 133 -24.51 -3.19 -4.60
CA THR A 133 -23.95 -2.32 -3.56
C THR A 133 -24.38 -2.75 -2.17
N GLY A 134 -23.54 -2.49 -1.16
CA GLY A 134 -23.90 -2.73 0.23
C GLY A 134 -25.18 -1.99 0.65
N LEU A 135 -25.42 -0.82 0.06
CA LEU A 135 -26.61 -0.02 0.32
C LEU A 135 -27.91 -0.65 -0.20
N LYS A 136 -27.87 -1.24 -1.41
CA LYS A 136 -29.05 -1.83 -2.08
C LYS A 136 -29.20 -3.32 -1.79
N ASN A 137 -28.10 -4.03 -1.64
CA ASN A 137 -28.02 -5.49 -1.58
C ASN A 137 -27.24 -5.98 -0.35
N PRO A 138 -27.62 -5.58 0.88
CA PRO A 138 -26.86 -5.94 2.08
C PRO A 138 -26.82 -7.47 2.31
N GLU A 139 -27.76 -8.22 1.76
CA GLU A 139 -27.84 -9.68 1.83
C GLU A 139 -26.73 -10.39 1.05
N LEU A 140 -26.09 -9.70 0.07
CA LEU A 140 -24.97 -10.24 -0.70
C LEU A 140 -23.62 -10.07 0.00
N THR A 141 -23.60 -9.43 1.16
CA THR A 141 -22.34 -9.16 1.86
C THR A 141 -21.99 -10.29 2.83
N THR A 142 -20.74 -10.71 2.80
CA THR A 142 -20.15 -11.67 3.74
C THR A 142 -19.51 -10.98 4.95
N MET A 143 -19.28 -9.68 4.85
CA MET A 143 -18.68 -8.84 5.88
C MET A 143 -19.59 -7.65 6.18
N LYS A 144 -19.95 -7.47 7.45
CA LYS A 144 -20.72 -6.30 7.90
C LYS A 144 -19.82 -5.06 7.89
N TRP A 145 -20.41 -3.92 7.61
CA TRP A 145 -19.68 -2.65 7.50
C TRP A 145 -20.33 -1.54 8.31
N HIS A 146 -19.61 -0.44 8.46
CA HIS A 146 -20.10 0.83 8.97
C HIS A 146 -19.49 2.01 8.16
N HIS A 147 -19.91 3.25 8.43
CA HIS A 147 -19.55 4.53 7.82
C HIS A 147 -18.79 4.46 6.47
N GLY A 148 -19.52 4.65 5.38
CA GLY A 148 -18.92 4.86 4.05
C GLY A 148 -18.53 3.60 3.26
N HIS A 149 -18.52 2.41 3.90
CA HIS A 149 -18.19 1.15 3.25
C HIS A 149 -19.45 0.43 2.73
N ASN A 150 -20.27 1.12 1.94
CA ASN A 150 -21.57 0.64 1.46
C ASN A 150 -21.73 0.70 -0.06
N GLY A 151 -20.66 0.96 -0.79
CA GLY A 151 -20.63 1.00 -2.26
C GLY A 151 -20.58 -0.39 -2.89
N SER A 152 -19.92 -0.50 -4.03
CA SER A 152 -19.88 -1.74 -4.82
C SER A 152 -19.40 -2.95 -4.04
N ILE A 153 -20.10 -4.07 -4.21
CA ILE A 153 -19.75 -5.36 -3.60
C ILE A 153 -18.88 -6.14 -4.57
N VAL A 154 -17.67 -6.49 -4.13
CA VAL A 154 -16.78 -7.41 -4.84
C VAL A 154 -16.33 -8.50 -3.85
N ASN A 155 -16.42 -9.77 -4.25
CA ASN A 155 -16.12 -10.93 -3.39
C ASN A 155 -16.91 -10.95 -2.06
N GLY A 156 -18.15 -10.42 -2.07
CA GLY A 156 -18.98 -10.30 -0.88
C GLY A 156 -18.59 -9.16 0.07
N VAL A 157 -17.63 -8.32 -0.31
CA VAL A 157 -17.16 -7.19 0.51
C VAL A 157 -17.59 -5.87 -0.12
N PRO A 158 -18.40 -5.05 0.58
CA PRO A 158 -18.78 -3.74 0.08
C PRO A 158 -17.64 -2.73 0.26
N ARG A 159 -17.45 -1.84 -0.71
CA ARG A 159 -16.31 -0.92 -0.81
C ARG A 159 -16.74 0.53 -0.58
N ILE A 160 -15.76 1.41 -0.43
CA ILE A 160 -15.93 2.85 -0.60
C ILE A 160 -15.91 3.15 -2.09
N GLY A 161 -16.98 3.82 -2.57
CA GLY A 161 -17.16 4.14 -3.98
C GLY A 161 -17.94 3.07 -4.77
N TYR A 162 -18.17 3.38 -6.01
CA TYR A 162 -19.01 2.61 -6.92
C TYR A 162 -18.24 2.30 -8.19
N MET A 163 -18.40 1.08 -8.68
CA MET A 163 -17.71 0.58 -9.87
C MET A 163 -18.72 -0.13 -10.78
N LYS A 164 -18.55 0.07 -12.10
CA LYS A 164 -19.26 -0.64 -13.16
C LYS A 164 -18.24 -1.19 -14.13
N GLY A 165 -18.52 -2.36 -14.70
CA GLY A 165 -17.62 -3.03 -15.64
C GLY A 165 -16.37 -3.61 -15.00
N GLY A 166 -15.46 -4.07 -15.86
CA GLY A 166 -14.18 -4.65 -15.46
C GLY A 166 -14.29 -6.01 -14.76
N ASN A 167 -15.33 -6.79 -15.06
CA ASN A 167 -15.61 -8.04 -14.34
C ASN A 167 -14.45 -9.04 -14.41
N ASP A 168 -13.78 -9.16 -15.56
CA ASP A 168 -12.63 -10.05 -15.73
C ASP A 168 -11.35 -9.54 -15.07
N ALA A 169 -11.30 -8.26 -14.74
CA ALA A 169 -10.15 -7.61 -14.09
C ALA A 169 -10.25 -7.63 -12.56
N LEU A 170 -11.41 -7.99 -11.98
CA LEU A 170 -11.60 -7.97 -10.53
C LEU A 170 -10.61 -8.90 -9.82
N TRP A 171 -9.95 -8.39 -8.78
CA TRP A 171 -9.06 -9.21 -7.96
C TRP A 171 -9.82 -10.19 -7.05
N SER A 172 -9.09 -11.23 -6.60
CA SER A 172 -9.52 -12.06 -5.48
C SER A 172 -8.95 -11.51 -4.17
N ASP A 173 -9.79 -11.17 -3.21
CA ASP A 173 -9.33 -10.60 -1.93
C ASP A 173 -8.51 -11.58 -1.11
N ILE A 174 -8.91 -12.85 -1.09
CA ILE A 174 -8.23 -13.89 -0.30
C ILE A 174 -6.87 -14.31 -0.88
N ASP A 175 -6.64 -14.10 -2.18
CA ASP A 175 -5.41 -14.47 -2.87
C ASP A 175 -4.43 -13.30 -3.03
N MET A 176 -4.82 -12.10 -2.59
CA MET A 176 -4.08 -10.86 -2.83
C MET A 176 -2.63 -10.93 -2.32
N SER A 177 -2.42 -11.50 -1.15
CA SER A 177 -1.08 -11.65 -0.55
C SER A 177 -0.17 -12.53 -1.39
N ASP A 178 -0.68 -13.68 -1.82
CA ASP A 178 0.06 -14.61 -2.70
C ASP A 178 0.37 -13.95 -4.03
N HIS A 179 -0.61 -13.25 -4.59
CA HIS A 179 -0.49 -12.59 -5.88
C HIS A 179 0.60 -11.50 -5.87
N PHE A 180 0.59 -10.60 -4.88
CA PHE A 180 1.64 -9.60 -4.75
C PHE A 180 3.00 -10.20 -4.42
N LEU A 181 3.05 -11.25 -3.59
CA LEU A 181 4.28 -11.95 -3.28
C LEU A 181 4.90 -12.57 -4.54
N GLU A 182 4.10 -13.20 -5.39
CA GLU A 182 4.54 -13.75 -6.68
C GLU A 182 5.16 -12.67 -7.57
N LYS A 183 4.48 -11.54 -7.73
CA LYS A 183 5.00 -10.40 -8.50
C LYS A 183 6.30 -9.83 -7.92
N ALA A 184 6.43 -9.79 -6.60
CA ALA A 184 7.66 -9.37 -5.94
C ALA A 184 8.82 -10.36 -6.18
N LYS A 185 8.56 -11.66 -6.09
CA LYS A 185 9.52 -12.72 -6.42
C LYS A 185 9.95 -12.70 -7.90
N GLU A 186 9.00 -12.51 -8.81
CA GLU A 186 9.28 -12.33 -10.24
C GLU A 186 10.21 -11.13 -10.47
N TYR A 187 9.92 -9.99 -9.81
CA TYR A 187 10.74 -8.80 -9.91
C TYR A 187 12.18 -9.04 -9.41
N ILE A 188 12.36 -9.68 -8.26
CA ILE A 188 13.68 -10.02 -7.72
C ILE A 188 14.42 -10.94 -8.71
N ASN A 189 13.77 -12.00 -9.18
CA ASN A 189 14.38 -12.97 -10.10
C ASN A 189 14.82 -12.33 -11.42
N ARG A 190 14.05 -11.38 -11.94
CA ARG A 190 14.36 -10.63 -13.15
C ARG A 190 15.57 -9.72 -12.97
N ASN A 191 15.73 -9.15 -11.77
CA ASN A 191 16.73 -8.13 -11.50
C ASN A 191 17.93 -8.60 -10.65
N LYS A 192 17.99 -9.87 -10.22
CA LYS A 192 19.01 -10.39 -9.28
C LYS A 192 20.48 -10.22 -9.71
N LYS A 193 20.75 -9.92 -10.98
CA LYS A 193 22.10 -9.66 -11.52
C LYS A 193 22.45 -8.17 -11.55
N ASN A 194 21.50 -7.29 -11.23
CA ASN A 194 21.67 -5.84 -11.24
C ASN A 194 21.43 -5.29 -9.82
N PRO A 195 21.95 -4.11 -9.48
CA PRO A 195 21.44 -3.38 -8.34
C PRO A 195 19.95 -3.14 -8.52
N PHE A 196 19.14 -3.43 -7.49
CA PHE A 196 17.70 -3.19 -7.56
C PHE A 196 17.16 -2.57 -6.27
N PHE A 197 16.05 -1.88 -6.40
CA PHE A 197 15.21 -1.39 -5.32
C PHE A 197 13.80 -1.92 -5.51
N LEU A 198 13.30 -2.63 -4.53
CA LEU A 198 11.91 -3.08 -4.49
C LEU A 198 11.18 -2.41 -3.33
N PHE A 199 10.15 -1.63 -3.63
CA PHE A 199 9.21 -1.10 -2.66
C PHE A 199 8.01 -2.04 -2.57
N TYR A 200 8.09 -3.04 -1.66
CA TYR A 200 7.03 -4.02 -1.43
C TYR A 200 6.05 -3.49 -0.38
N THR A 201 4.88 -3.09 -0.82
CA THR A 201 3.90 -2.38 0.00
C THR A 201 2.70 -3.25 0.30
N LEU A 202 2.77 -3.94 1.43
CA LEU A 202 1.72 -4.84 1.90
C LEU A 202 0.36 -4.15 2.02
N GLN A 203 -0.71 -4.91 1.75
CA GLN A 203 -2.08 -4.53 2.05
C GLN A 203 -2.37 -4.70 3.56
N GLN A 204 -1.92 -5.78 4.15
CA GLN A 204 -2.18 -6.14 5.53
C GLN A 204 -1.47 -5.20 6.52
N PRO A 205 -2.06 -4.99 7.68
CA PRO A 205 -3.35 -5.46 8.20
C PRO A 205 -4.50 -4.46 7.98
N HIS A 206 -4.47 -3.65 6.90
CA HIS A 206 -5.54 -2.72 6.56
C HIS A 206 -6.85 -3.49 6.26
N VAL A 207 -7.97 -2.85 6.50
CA VAL A 207 -9.30 -3.40 6.15
C VAL A 207 -9.56 -3.38 4.63
N PRO A 208 -10.46 -4.25 4.14
CA PRO A 208 -11.07 -5.42 4.78
C PRO A 208 -10.01 -6.49 5.08
N ARG A 209 -10.13 -7.15 6.22
CA ARG A 209 -9.18 -8.19 6.59
C ARG A 209 -9.71 -9.53 6.11
N THR A 210 -9.18 -9.97 5.00
CA THR A 210 -9.60 -11.18 4.27
C THR A 210 -8.41 -12.15 4.12
N PRO A 211 -7.82 -12.63 5.24
CA PRO A 211 -6.66 -13.51 5.15
C PRO A 211 -7.04 -14.79 4.39
N HIS A 212 -6.08 -15.31 3.62
CA HIS A 212 -6.26 -16.57 2.90
C HIS A 212 -6.67 -17.68 3.87
N PRO A 213 -7.57 -18.61 3.51
CA PRO A 213 -8.09 -19.65 4.39
C PRO A 213 -7.06 -20.45 5.19
N ARG A 214 -5.84 -20.63 4.66
CA ARG A 214 -4.73 -21.32 5.35
C ARG A 214 -4.24 -20.62 6.61
N PHE A 215 -4.51 -19.31 6.76
CA PHE A 215 -4.12 -18.53 7.95
C PHE A 215 -5.26 -18.37 8.95
N LYS A 216 -6.48 -18.76 8.56
CA LYS A 216 -7.67 -18.57 9.39
C LYS A 216 -7.56 -19.31 10.72
N GLY A 217 -7.64 -18.56 11.81
CA GLY A 217 -7.58 -19.07 13.18
C GLY A 217 -6.17 -19.27 13.73
N LEU A 218 -5.10 -19.05 12.94
CA LEU A 218 -3.73 -19.26 13.41
C LEU A 218 -3.30 -18.30 14.52
N SER A 219 -3.81 -17.08 14.50
CA SER A 219 -3.49 -16.07 15.53
C SER A 219 -4.29 -16.25 16.82
N GLY A 220 -5.45 -16.86 16.75
CA GLY A 220 -6.45 -16.83 17.83
C GLY A 220 -7.13 -15.46 18.03
N MET A 221 -6.74 -14.45 17.25
CA MET A 221 -7.21 -13.05 17.38
C MET A 221 -8.11 -12.60 16.21
N GLY A 222 -8.79 -13.55 15.55
CA GLY A 222 -9.70 -13.27 14.45
C GLY A 222 -9.02 -12.75 13.18
N PRO A 223 -9.79 -12.23 12.20
CA PRO A 223 -9.28 -11.83 10.89
C PRO A 223 -8.13 -10.82 10.96
N ARG A 224 -8.13 -9.91 11.95
CA ARG A 224 -7.04 -8.94 12.11
C ARG A 224 -5.71 -9.64 12.46
N GLY A 225 -5.72 -10.53 13.44
CA GLY A 225 -4.52 -11.27 13.83
C GLY A 225 -4.05 -12.20 12.73
N ASP A 226 -4.96 -12.88 12.06
CA ASP A 226 -4.66 -13.79 10.96
C ASP A 226 -4.05 -13.03 9.75
N ALA A 227 -4.52 -11.82 9.46
CA ALA A 227 -3.93 -10.95 8.44
C ALA A 227 -2.50 -10.49 8.80
N ILE A 228 -2.19 -10.32 10.09
CA ILE A 228 -0.81 -10.04 10.53
C ILE A 228 0.08 -11.28 10.35
N VAL A 229 -0.41 -12.47 10.68
CA VAL A 229 0.31 -13.74 10.43
C VAL A 229 0.57 -13.92 8.93
N GLU A 230 -0.38 -13.59 8.08
CA GLU A 230 -0.23 -13.63 6.63
C GLU A 230 0.82 -12.62 6.14
N ALA A 231 0.84 -11.40 6.69
CA ALA A 231 1.86 -10.41 6.36
C ALA A 231 3.26 -10.88 6.74
N ASP A 232 3.42 -11.42 7.93
CA ASP A 232 4.71 -11.98 8.41
C ASP A 232 5.17 -13.15 7.54
N TRP A 233 4.25 -14.06 7.18
CA TRP A 233 4.53 -15.13 6.23
C TRP A 233 5.01 -14.60 4.88
N SER A 234 4.36 -13.58 4.32
CA SER A 234 4.73 -12.99 3.03
C SER A 234 6.14 -12.39 3.05
N ILE A 235 6.50 -11.72 4.14
CA ILE A 235 7.86 -11.18 4.35
C ILE A 235 8.87 -12.32 4.47
N GLY A 236 8.53 -13.38 5.21
CA GLY A 236 9.36 -14.56 5.36
C GLY A 236 9.65 -15.27 4.03
N GLU A 237 8.66 -15.37 3.15
CA GLU A 237 8.82 -15.94 1.82
C GLU A 237 9.70 -15.06 0.91
N LEU A 238 9.58 -13.75 1.02
CA LEU A 238 10.46 -12.82 0.30
C LEU A 238 11.90 -12.94 0.78
N TYR A 239 12.10 -13.05 2.11
CA TYR A 239 13.42 -13.30 2.72
C TYR A 239 14.04 -14.61 2.21
N LYS A 240 13.26 -15.72 2.17
CA LYS A 240 13.71 -17.00 1.63
C LYS A 240 14.11 -16.91 0.16
N THR A 241 13.40 -16.09 -0.62
CA THR A 241 13.75 -15.84 -2.03
C THR A 241 15.11 -15.16 -2.14
N LEU A 242 15.37 -14.11 -1.34
CA LEU A 242 16.67 -13.45 -1.30
C LEU A 242 17.78 -14.39 -0.82
N GLU A 243 17.49 -15.25 0.13
CA GLU A 243 18.44 -16.24 0.66
C GLU A 243 18.80 -17.30 -0.38
N SER A 244 17.81 -17.90 -1.04
CA SER A 244 18.02 -18.93 -2.06
C SER A 244 18.78 -18.41 -3.29
N GLU A 245 18.64 -17.12 -3.59
CA GLU A 245 19.36 -16.46 -4.67
C GLU A 245 20.73 -15.88 -4.22
N ASN A 246 21.16 -16.13 -2.97
CA ASN A 246 22.40 -15.64 -2.38
C ASN A 246 22.52 -14.09 -2.34
N LEU A 247 21.41 -13.38 -2.24
CA LEU A 247 21.36 -11.91 -2.28
C LEU A 247 21.47 -11.25 -0.90
N LEU A 248 21.23 -11.95 0.21
CA LEU A 248 21.13 -11.37 1.56
C LEU A 248 22.38 -10.58 2.00
N HIS A 249 23.59 -10.98 1.57
CA HIS A 249 24.84 -10.29 1.92
C HIS A 249 24.97 -8.92 1.22
N ASN A 250 24.21 -8.71 0.14
CA ASN A 250 24.24 -7.48 -0.63
C ASN A 250 22.87 -6.79 -0.73
N THR A 251 21.96 -7.11 0.20
CA THR A 251 20.63 -6.50 0.26
C THR A 251 20.39 -5.93 1.65
N LEU A 252 20.13 -4.61 1.70
CA LEU A 252 19.57 -3.95 2.87
C LEU A 252 18.04 -4.13 2.84
N ILE A 253 17.51 -4.77 3.85
CA ILE A 253 16.06 -4.91 4.06
C ILE A 253 15.63 -3.89 5.10
N ILE A 254 14.62 -3.08 4.78
CA ILE A 254 14.00 -2.12 5.70
C ILE A 254 12.52 -2.49 5.84
N PHE A 255 12.08 -2.73 7.07
CA PHE A 255 10.68 -2.97 7.38
C PHE A 255 10.13 -1.84 8.25
N SER A 256 8.97 -1.31 7.88
CA SER A 256 8.28 -0.28 8.65
C SER A 256 6.77 -0.31 8.39
N SER A 257 6.03 0.57 9.05
CA SER A 257 4.59 0.79 8.84
C SER A 257 4.32 2.26 8.53
N ASP A 258 3.23 2.53 7.81
CA ASP A 258 2.86 3.90 7.42
C ASP A 258 2.10 4.67 8.51
N ASN A 259 1.55 4.01 9.51
CA ASN A 259 0.92 4.60 10.69
C ASN A 259 0.77 3.57 11.82
N GLY A 260 0.42 4.06 13.00
CA GLY A 260 0.12 3.23 14.15
C GLY A 260 -1.16 2.40 13.99
N PRO A 261 -1.46 1.52 14.97
CA PRO A 261 -2.54 0.55 14.87
C PRO A 261 -3.94 1.20 14.90
N VAL A 262 -4.90 0.49 14.29
CA VAL A 262 -6.33 0.71 14.46
C VAL A 262 -7.04 -0.63 14.49
N LEU A 263 -8.01 -0.77 15.38
CA LEU A 263 -8.79 -1.99 15.49
C LEU A 263 -10.03 -1.93 14.60
N ASN A 264 -10.88 -0.96 14.81
CA ASN A 264 -12.13 -0.78 14.07
C ASN A 264 -11.98 0.30 13.01
N ASP A 265 -11.99 -0.06 11.73
CA ASP A 265 -11.70 0.83 10.58
C ASP A 265 -12.64 0.55 9.39
N GLY A 266 -13.94 0.52 9.62
CA GLY A 266 -14.97 0.45 8.56
C GLY A 266 -15.70 -0.87 8.40
N TYR A 267 -15.21 -1.95 9.01
CA TYR A 267 -15.88 -3.26 8.99
C TYR A 267 -15.97 -3.84 10.41
N TYR A 268 -17.00 -4.66 10.63
CA TYR A 268 -17.17 -5.46 11.84
C TYR A 268 -16.51 -6.82 11.63
N ASP A 269 -15.26 -6.95 12.03
CA ASP A 269 -14.41 -8.14 11.84
C ASP A 269 -13.88 -8.71 13.16
N ASP A 270 -14.57 -8.42 14.26
CA ASP A 270 -14.25 -8.85 15.63
C ASP A 270 -12.84 -8.41 16.11
N ALA A 271 -12.25 -7.37 15.53
CA ALA A 271 -10.88 -6.95 15.86
C ALA A 271 -10.73 -6.44 17.30
N VAL A 272 -11.81 -5.93 17.90
CA VAL A 272 -11.86 -5.52 19.32
C VAL A 272 -12.19 -6.72 20.18
N GLU A 273 -13.20 -7.48 19.82
CA GLU A 273 -13.75 -8.59 20.60
C GLU A 273 -12.75 -9.76 20.74
N LYS A 274 -11.94 -9.98 19.69
CA LYS A 274 -10.95 -11.07 19.65
C LYS A 274 -9.51 -10.59 19.91
N LEU A 275 -9.35 -9.39 20.46
CA LEU A 275 -8.02 -8.83 20.72
C LEU A 275 -7.21 -9.63 21.75
N GLY A 276 -7.91 -10.25 22.73
CA GLY A 276 -7.26 -10.95 23.85
C GLY A 276 -6.37 -10.01 24.66
N ASP A 277 -5.23 -10.52 25.10
CA ASP A 277 -4.24 -9.75 25.87
C ASP A 277 -3.27 -8.94 24.98
N HIS A 278 -3.48 -8.94 23.67
CA HIS A 278 -2.61 -8.22 22.76
C HIS A 278 -2.81 -6.70 22.88
N THR A 279 -1.70 -5.98 23.03
CA THR A 279 -1.66 -4.51 23.11
C THR A 279 -1.04 -3.93 21.84
N PRO A 280 -1.81 -3.63 20.80
CA PRO A 280 -1.28 -3.23 19.48
C PRO A 280 -0.39 -2.00 19.53
N SER A 281 -0.63 -1.10 20.49
CA SER A 281 0.15 0.13 20.69
C SER A 281 1.33 -0.05 21.65
N GLY A 282 1.54 -1.25 22.23
CA GLY A 282 2.58 -1.47 23.23
C GLY A 282 2.44 -0.60 24.49
N GLY A 283 1.21 -0.18 24.83
CA GLY A 283 0.93 0.72 25.96
C GLY A 283 1.07 2.21 25.64
N LEU A 284 1.45 2.58 24.42
CA LEU A 284 1.48 3.98 23.98
C LEU A 284 0.07 4.52 23.77
N ARG A 285 -0.13 5.82 24.04
CA ARG A 285 -1.41 6.48 23.88
C ARG A 285 -1.77 6.71 22.42
N GLY A 286 -3.03 6.46 22.05
CA GLY A 286 -3.58 6.76 20.73
C GLY A 286 -3.46 5.58 19.76
N GLY A 287 -3.42 5.89 18.48
CA GLY A 287 -3.35 4.97 17.35
C GLY A 287 -3.48 5.76 16.05
N LYS A 288 -3.74 5.07 14.93
CA LYS A 288 -4.07 5.72 13.64
C LYS A 288 -5.09 6.85 13.86
N TYR A 289 -4.97 7.95 13.12
CA TYR A 289 -5.77 9.17 13.24
C TYR A 289 -5.46 10.08 14.45
N SER A 290 -4.47 9.74 15.29
CA SER A 290 -4.08 10.58 16.41
C SER A 290 -2.66 11.13 16.28
N LEU A 291 -2.40 12.27 16.93
CA LEU A 291 -1.08 12.88 17.04
C LEU A 291 -0.24 12.26 18.18
N PHE A 292 -0.82 11.35 18.95
CA PHE A 292 -0.11 10.69 20.06
C PHE A 292 0.87 9.64 19.54
N GLU A 293 1.80 9.24 20.39
CA GLU A 293 2.89 8.34 20.01
C GLU A 293 2.43 7.05 19.33
N ALA A 294 1.36 6.41 19.80
CA ALA A 294 0.86 5.21 19.15
C ALA A 294 0.36 5.43 17.72
N GLY A 295 0.07 6.66 17.31
CA GLY A 295 -0.31 6.99 15.92
C GLY A 295 0.89 7.16 14.99
N THR A 296 2.03 7.57 15.52
CA THR A 296 3.21 8.00 14.75
C THR A 296 4.45 7.13 14.98
N ARG A 297 4.61 6.56 16.16
CA ARG A 297 5.72 5.68 16.50
C ARG A 297 5.46 4.27 15.99
N VAL A 298 5.98 3.98 14.81
CA VAL A 298 5.81 2.72 14.08
C VAL A 298 7.05 1.84 14.21
N PRO A 299 6.94 0.52 14.01
CA PRO A 299 8.10 -0.35 13.89
C PRO A 299 9.05 0.14 12.80
N PHE A 300 10.37 0.08 13.07
CA PHE A 300 11.40 0.32 12.08
C PHE A 300 12.52 -0.69 12.31
N ILE A 301 12.70 -1.59 11.35
CA ILE A 301 13.67 -2.68 11.44
C ILE A 301 14.57 -2.64 10.21
N THR A 302 15.88 -2.68 10.42
CA THR A 302 16.86 -2.82 9.36
C THR A 302 17.61 -4.14 9.50
N TYR A 303 17.79 -4.81 8.38
CA TYR A 303 18.56 -6.04 8.32
C TYR A 303 19.50 -6.04 7.12
N TRP A 304 20.76 -6.32 7.37
CA TRP A 304 21.77 -6.52 6.33
C TRP A 304 22.77 -7.58 6.79
N LYS A 305 22.67 -8.76 6.20
CA LYS A 305 23.44 -9.94 6.61
C LYS A 305 24.94 -9.65 6.60
N GLY A 306 25.59 -9.78 7.77
CA GLY A 306 27.02 -9.57 7.94
C GLY A 306 27.49 -8.12 7.93
N LYS A 307 26.57 -7.13 7.87
CA LYS A 307 26.93 -5.69 7.92
C LYS A 307 26.26 -4.95 9.07
N ILE A 308 25.04 -5.31 9.45
CA ILE A 308 24.36 -4.76 10.62
C ILE A 308 24.37 -5.81 11.71
N ASN A 309 24.95 -5.48 12.87
CA ASN A 309 24.91 -6.35 14.03
C ASN A 309 23.53 -6.32 14.70
N PRO A 310 23.04 -7.47 15.23
CA PRO A 310 21.82 -7.48 16.01
C PRO A 310 21.88 -6.51 17.19
N GLY A 311 20.84 -5.72 17.39
CA GLY A 311 20.78 -4.75 18.49
C GLY A 311 19.52 -3.91 18.45
N ILE A 312 19.39 -3.02 19.42
CA ILE A 312 18.33 -2.02 19.50
C ILE A 312 18.98 -0.65 19.50
N SER A 313 18.49 0.24 18.62
CA SER A 313 18.86 1.65 18.62
C SER A 313 17.74 2.48 19.26
N ASN A 314 18.13 3.49 20.05
CA ASN A 314 17.22 4.49 20.61
C ASN A 314 17.27 5.81 19.84
N GLU A 315 17.96 5.83 18.70
CA GLU A 315 18.00 7.00 17.83
C GLU A 315 16.58 7.31 17.31
N MET A 316 16.23 8.59 17.32
CA MET A 316 14.96 9.06 16.77
C MET A 316 15.12 9.23 15.26
N ILE A 317 14.39 8.43 14.50
CA ILE A 317 14.37 8.47 13.05
C ILE A 317 12.93 8.68 12.55
N SER A 318 12.81 9.27 11.38
CA SER A 318 11.53 9.43 10.68
C SER A 318 11.63 8.88 9.26
N GLN A 319 10.50 8.48 8.70
CA GLN A 319 10.46 7.98 7.31
C GLN A 319 10.92 9.04 6.29
N ILE A 320 10.81 10.32 6.60
CA ILE A 320 11.34 11.41 5.75
C ILE A 320 12.87 11.37 5.63
N ASP A 321 13.57 10.77 6.61
CA ASP A 321 15.02 10.69 6.64
C ASP A 321 15.60 9.65 5.68
N LEU A 322 14.74 8.72 5.21
CA LEU A 322 15.18 7.61 4.33
C LEU A 322 15.77 8.11 3.01
N LEU A 323 15.20 9.13 2.38
CA LEU A 323 15.74 9.62 1.11
C LEU A 323 17.17 10.17 1.27
N ASN A 324 17.44 10.94 2.32
CA ASN A 324 18.79 11.49 2.58
C ASN A 324 19.76 10.38 3.00
N SER A 325 19.34 9.46 3.85
CA SER A 325 20.16 8.34 4.30
C SER A 325 20.53 7.40 3.15
N ILE A 326 19.57 7.07 2.28
CA ILE A 326 19.83 6.28 1.07
C ILE A 326 20.72 7.06 0.10
N SER A 327 20.49 8.37 -0.08
CA SER A 327 21.35 9.23 -0.89
C SER A 327 22.80 9.11 -0.48
N ARG A 328 23.08 9.26 0.81
CA ARG A 328 24.43 9.11 1.37
C ARG A 328 24.97 7.69 1.15
N LEU A 329 24.16 6.68 1.44
CA LEU A 329 24.54 5.26 1.31
C LEU A 329 25.02 4.91 -0.11
N VAL A 330 24.38 5.48 -1.14
CA VAL A 330 24.73 5.23 -2.55
C VAL A 330 25.71 6.27 -3.13
N GLY A 331 26.29 7.11 -2.29
CA GLY A 331 27.27 8.12 -2.72
C GLY A 331 26.64 9.21 -3.60
N SER A 332 25.46 9.69 -3.24
CA SER A 332 24.81 10.86 -3.85
C SER A 332 24.93 12.06 -2.90
N GLU A 333 24.96 13.27 -3.47
CA GLU A 333 24.98 14.53 -2.70
C GLU A 333 23.57 15.13 -2.54
N TYR A 334 22.53 14.49 -3.08
CA TYR A 334 21.17 15.00 -3.00
C TYR A 334 20.67 15.01 -1.55
N LYS A 335 20.03 16.12 -1.17
CA LYS A 335 19.36 16.29 0.13
C LYS A 335 17.95 16.83 -0.10
N SER A 336 16.96 16.20 0.50
CA SER A 336 15.60 16.72 0.62
C SER A 336 15.54 17.87 1.63
N LYS A 337 14.43 18.62 1.64
CA LYS A 337 14.29 19.80 2.50
C LYS A 337 14.19 19.46 3.99
N ASP A 338 13.55 18.35 4.31
CA ASP A 338 13.11 18.05 5.68
C ASP A 338 13.82 16.84 6.30
N GLY A 339 14.28 15.91 5.47
CA GLY A 339 14.93 14.69 5.95
C GLY A 339 16.31 14.95 6.52
N LEU A 340 16.65 14.19 7.54
CA LEU A 340 18.01 14.10 8.11
C LEU A 340 18.73 12.88 7.55
N GLU A 341 19.99 12.72 7.89
CA GLU A 341 20.77 11.51 7.60
C GLU A 341 20.94 10.73 8.91
N PHE A 342 20.73 9.42 8.90
CA PHE A 342 20.95 8.52 10.03
C PHE A 342 21.78 7.28 9.64
#